data_c6670ba8e4cdc56519d442d33464859d
#
_entry.id   c6670ba8e4cdc56519d442d33464859d
#
_cell.length_a   1.000
_cell.length_b   1.000
_cell.length_c   1.000
_cell.angle_alpha   90.00
_cell.angle_beta   90.00
_cell.angle_gamma   90.00
#
_symmetry.space_group_name_H-M   'P 1'
#
loop_
_entity.id
_entity.type
_entity.pdbx_description
1 polymer ?
#
loop_
_entity_poly.entity_id
_entity_poly.type
_entity_poly.pdbx_seq_one_letter_code
_entity_poly.pdbx_strand_id
1 'polypeptide(L)'
;RYIGYLPDVPEFYSFMTAREYLRLCGESLEMGKNDIEKRSDELLTLVGLSKENHRIRGFSRGMKQRLGIAQALLGRPKILICDEPTSALDPIGRKEILDILLSSKKQTTVLFSTHILSDVERICTDVAFLNNGKIAMQGAVADLKNVCSSHEFIVETIKADDAEYLSSVFTDAQLTAKDTLLFLGEQFKMFEVLEFITEHKILISKIERVEPSLESLFMEVVSK
;
A
#
# COMPACT_ATOMS: atom_id res chain seq x y z
N ARG A 1 -20.25 18.36 -4.38
CA ARG A 1 -20.96 17.05 -4.62
C ARG A 1 -20.12 16.05 -5.42
N TYR A 2 -19.09 16.47 -6.19
CA TYR A 2 -18.30 15.56 -7.03
C TYR A 2 -17.06 14.98 -6.34
N ILE A 3 -16.61 15.57 -5.25
CA ILE A 3 -15.40 15.22 -4.54
C ILE A 3 -15.74 14.85 -3.10
N GLY A 4 -15.28 13.70 -2.65
CA GLY A 4 -15.21 13.30 -1.24
C GLY A 4 -13.78 13.48 -0.75
N TYR A 5 -13.60 13.92 0.49
CA TYR A 5 -12.28 14.14 1.08
C TYR A 5 -12.17 13.50 2.46
N LEU A 6 -11.08 12.78 2.66
CA LEU A 6 -10.66 12.20 3.93
C LEU A 6 -9.33 12.84 4.33
N PRO A 7 -9.25 13.66 5.39
CA PRO A 7 -7.99 14.15 5.94
C PRO A 7 -7.23 13.05 6.69
N ASP A 8 -5.91 13.21 6.91
CA ASP A 8 -5.10 12.30 7.72
C ASP A 8 -5.70 12.07 9.13
N VAL A 9 -6.16 13.14 9.77
CA VAL A 9 -6.83 13.07 11.07
C VAL A 9 -8.26 13.59 10.95
N PRO A 10 -9.26 12.70 10.72
CA PRO A 10 -10.64 13.15 10.64
C PRO A 10 -11.20 13.50 12.02
N GLU A 11 -11.87 14.66 12.09
CA GLU A 11 -12.53 15.14 13.30
C GLU A 11 -14.04 14.99 13.20
N PHE A 12 -14.68 14.70 14.35
CA PHE A 12 -16.09 14.42 14.44
C PHE A 12 -16.70 15.06 15.69
N TYR A 13 -18.01 15.27 15.67
CA TYR A 13 -18.76 15.59 16.88
C TYR A 13 -18.80 14.37 17.81
N SER A 14 -17.93 14.36 18.81
CA SER A 14 -17.65 13.20 19.66
C SER A 14 -18.85 12.70 20.49
N PHE A 15 -19.87 13.55 20.68
CA PHE A 15 -21.11 13.22 21.38
C PHE A 15 -22.16 12.51 20.52
N MET A 16 -21.96 12.44 19.20
CA MET A 16 -22.83 11.74 18.26
C MET A 16 -22.43 10.27 18.11
N THR A 17 -23.38 9.43 17.68
CA THR A 17 -23.13 8.12 17.09
C THR A 17 -22.71 8.28 15.61
N ALA A 18 -22.13 7.25 15.00
CA ALA A 18 -21.76 7.26 13.58
C ALA A 18 -22.97 7.55 12.68
N ARG A 19 -24.12 6.96 12.99
CA ARG A 19 -25.37 7.14 12.24
C ARG A 19 -25.91 8.58 12.34
N GLU A 20 -25.94 9.16 13.53
CA GLU A 20 -26.34 10.55 13.73
C GLU A 20 -25.43 11.52 12.97
N TYR A 21 -24.12 11.23 12.98
CA TYR A 21 -23.14 12.04 12.26
C TYR A 21 -23.32 11.97 10.75
N LEU A 22 -23.48 10.77 10.17
CA LEU A 22 -23.75 10.62 8.74
C LEU A 22 -25.08 11.26 8.33
N ARG A 23 -26.10 11.21 9.19
CA ARG A 23 -27.35 11.90 8.95
C ARG A 23 -27.17 13.41 8.87
N LEU A 24 -26.46 14.02 9.81
CA LEU A 24 -26.11 15.45 9.78
C LEU A 24 -25.38 15.84 8.49
N CYS A 25 -24.38 15.03 8.08
CA CYS A 25 -23.64 15.25 6.83
C CYS A 25 -24.56 15.14 5.60
N GLY A 26 -25.48 14.16 5.58
CA GLY A 26 -26.44 13.98 4.48
C GLY A 26 -27.43 15.13 4.38
N GLU A 27 -27.90 15.65 5.53
CA GLU A 27 -28.76 16.85 5.57
C GLU A 27 -28.02 18.09 5.02
N SER A 28 -26.75 18.27 5.37
CA SER A 28 -25.88 19.33 4.80
C SER A 28 -25.67 19.19 3.29
N LEU A 29 -25.73 17.98 2.77
CA LEU A 29 -25.66 17.68 1.33
C LEU A 29 -27.02 17.81 0.64
N GLU A 30 -28.08 18.21 1.35
CA GLU A 30 -29.46 18.33 0.86
C GLU A 30 -30.01 16.99 0.32
N MET A 31 -29.61 15.88 0.92
CA MET A 31 -30.12 14.55 0.57
C MET A 31 -31.50 14.30 1.19
N GLY A 32 -32.33 13.54 0.52
CA GLY A 32 -33.62 13.10 1.08
C GLY A 32 -33.45 12.17 2.30
N LYS A 33 -34.32 12.26 3.32
CA LYS A 33 -34.20 11.49 4.57
C LYS A 33 -34.05 9.98 4.32
N ASN A 34 -34.89 9.40 3.45
CA ASN A 34 -34.85 7.98 3.14
C ASN A 34 -33.53 7.57 2.42
N ASP A 35 -33.01 8.46 1.57
CA ASP A 35 -31.70 8.21 0.87
C ASP A 35 -30.55 8.28 1.85
N ILE A 36 -30.57 9.22 2.81
CA ILE A 36 -29.59 9.31 3.89
C ILE A 36 -29.55 8.02 4.71
N GLU A 37 -30.70 7.54 5.16
CA GLU A 37 -30.77 6.34 5.99
C GLU A 37 -30.26 5.11 5.23
N LYS A 38 -30.77 4.88 4.03
CA LYS A 38 -30.33 3.77 3.18
C LYS A 38 -28.82 3.85 2.90
N ARG A 39 -28.33 5.03 2.50
CA ARG A 39 -26.91 5.21 2.17
C ARG A 39 -26.02 5.09 3.39
N SER A 40 -26.45 5.56 4.55
CA SER A 40 -25.72 5.38 5.81
C SER A 40 -25.60 3.91 6.19
N ASP A 41 -26.65 3.11 6.04
CA ASP A 41 -26.61 1.66 6.29
C ASP A 41 -25.64 0.94 5.35
N GLU A 42 -25.69 1.26 4.05
CA GLU A 42 -24.75 0.73 3.05
C GLU A 42 -23.30 1.04 3.43
N LEU A 43 -23.02 2.31 3.78
CA LEU A 43 -21.67 2.76 4.10
C LEU A 43 -21.17 2.24 5.44
N LEU A 44 -21.98 2.25 6.48
CA LEU A 44 -21.61 1.68 7.78
C LEU A 44 -21.31 0.18 7.67
N THR A 45 -22.02 -0.52 6.79
CA THR A 45 -21.74 -1.92 6.48
C THR A 45 -20.41 -2.06 5.73
N LEU A 46 -20.18 -1.25 4.70
CA LEU A 46 -18.93 -1.24 3.92
C LEU A 46 -17.71 -1.03 4.80
N VAL A 47 -17.80 -0.10 5.75
CA VAL A 47 -16.66 0.24 6.64
C VAL A 47 -16.63 -0.57 7.94
N GLY A 48 -17.50 -1.59 8.08
CA GLY A 48 -17.51 -2.48 9.25
C GLY A 48 -17.93 -1.82 10.56
N LEU A 49 -18.77 -0.76 10.49
CA LEU A 49 -19.27 -0.01 11.67
C LEU A 49 -20.80 -0.17 11.88
N SER A 50 -21.46 -1.06 11.16
CA SER A 50 -22.94 -1.21 11.21
C SER A 50 -23.46 -1.63 12.57
N LYS A 51 -22.66 -2.32 13.40
CA LYS A 51 -23.02 -2.77 14.75
C LYS A 51 -22.60 -1.79 15.86
N GLU A 52 -21.88 -0.72 15.53
CA GLU A 52 -21.36 0.24 16.49
C GLU A 52 -22.40 1.30 16.84
N ASN A 53 -23.08 1.10 17.98
CA ASN A 53 -24.16 1.99 18.43
C ASN A 53 -23.71 2.98 19.52
N HIS A 54 -22.42 2.95 19.92
CA HIS A 54 -21.90 3.88 20.91
C HIS A 54 -21.41 5.20 20.29
N ARG A 55 -21.16 6.18 21.13
CA ARG A 55 -20.74 7.52 20.68
C ARG A 55 -19.32 7.50 20.10
N ILE A 56 -19.04 8.37 19.13
CA ILE A 56 -17.76 8.50 18.41
C ILE A 56 -16.59 8.78 19.38
N ARG A 57 -16.82 9.39 20.55
CA ARG A 57 -15.78 9.57 21.58
C ARG A 57 -15.11 8.24 22.00
N GLY A 58 -15.82 7.13 21.88
CA GLY A 58 -15.29 5.79 22.18
C GLY A 58 -14.64 5.07 21.00
N PHE A 59 -14.59 5.70 19.81
CA PHE A 59 -13.99 5.09 18.63
C PHE A 59 -12.47 5.09 18.71
N SER A 60 -11.87 3.97 18.31
CA SER A 60 -10.43 3.88 18.03
C SER A 60 -10.04 4.78 16.83
N ARG A 61 -8.74 5.01 16.63
CA ARG A 61 -8.24 5.74 15.46
C ARG A 61 -8.71 5.09 14.15
N GLY A 62 -8.58 3.77 14.03
CA GLY A 62 -9.04 3.04 12.85
C GLY A 62 -10.55 3.13 12.63
N MET A 63 -11.36 3.10 13.70
CA MET A 63 -12.81 3.31 13.58
C MET A 63 -13.14 4.73 13.09
N LYS A 64 -12.44 5.74 13.56
CA LYS A 64 -12.59 7.13 13.10
C LYS A 64 -12.20 7.25 11.63
N GLN A 65 -11.10 6.65 11.22
CA GLN A 65 -10.65 6.65 9.83
C GLN A 65 -11.71 6.00 8.91
N ARG A 66 -12.24 4.85 9.31
CA ARG A 66 -13.32 4.16 8.57
C ARG A 66 -14.60 5.00 8.50
N LEU A 67 -15.00 5.66 9.58
CA LEU A 67 -16.13 6.59 9.57
C LEU A 67 -15.88 7.79 8.63
N GLY A 68 -14.66 8.32 8.58
CA GLY A 68 -14.26 9.38 7.65
C GLY A 68 -14.42 8.98 6.19
N ILE A 69 -14.03 7.74 5.85
CA ILE A 69 -14.27 7.20 4.49
C ILE A 69 -15.78 7.12 4.20
N ALA A 70 -16.59 6.63 5.16
CA ALA A 70 -18.04 6.58 5.00
C ALA A 70 -18.65 7.98 4.76
N GLN A 71 -18.19 8.98 5.53
CA GLN A 71 -18.60 10.38 5.34
C GLN A 71 -18.19 10.88 3.95
N ALA A 72 -16.96 10.66 3.52
CA ALA A 72 -16.46 11.11 2.24
C ALA A 72 -17.21 10.49 1.04
N LEU A 73 -17.70 9.25 1.20
CA LEU A 73 -18.47 8.51 0.19
C LEU A 73 -19.98 8.79 0.23
N LEU A 74 -20.48 9.52 1.23
CA LEU A 74 -21.92 9.69 1.47
C LEU A 74 -22.64 10.33 0.27
N GLY A 75 -22.05 11.38 -0.29
CA GLY A 75 -22.61 12.13 -1.44
C GLY A 75 -22.41 11.46 -2.79
N ARG A 76 -22.00 10.19 -2.85
CA ARG A 76 -21.65 9.46 -4.09
C ARG A 76 -20.70 10.26 -4.99
N PRO A 77 -19.50 10.62 -4.47
CA PRO A 77 -18.54 11.43 -5.23
C PRO A 77 -18.02 10.68 -6.46
N LYS A 78 -17.62 11.41 -7.48
CA LYS A 78 -16.87 10.87 -8.63
C LYS A 78 -15.40 10.63 -8.30
N ILE A 79 -14.86 11.44 -7.38
CA ILE A 79 -13.46 11.37 -6.92
C ILE A 79 -13.46 11.35 -5.40
N LEU A 80 -12.77 10.38 -4.82
CA LEU A 80 -12.46 10.30 -3.40
C LEU A 80 -10.97 10.63 -3.21
N ILE A 81 -10.68 11.70 -2.48
CA ILE A 81 -9.32 12.10 -2.14
C ILE A 81 -9.07 11.73 -0.68
N CYS A 82 -8.00 10.98 -0.41
CA CYS A 82 -7.61 10.58 0.95
C CYS A 82 -6.19 11.03 1.23
N ASP A 83 -5.99 11.72 2.34
CA ASP A 83 -4.67 12.12 2.80
C ASP A 83 -4.19 11.13 3.87
N GLU A 84 -3.10 10.41 3.56
CA GLU A 84 -2.48 9.41 4.44
C GLU A 84 -3.47 8.45 5.12
N PRO A 85 -4.38 7.77 4.37
CA PRO A 85 -5.52 7.05 4.94
C PRO A 85 -5.14 5.90 5.86
N THR A 86 -3.92 5.39 5.76
CA THR A 86 -3.40 4.25 6.54
C THR A 86 -2.39 4.64 7.61
N SER A 87 -2.09 5.96 7.74
CA SER A 87 -1.13 6.51 8.67
C SER A 87 -1.46 6.13 10.13
N ALA A 88 -0.43 5.71 10.87
CA ALA A 88 -0.49 5.34 12.30
C ALA A 88 -1.61 4.33 12.65
N LEU A 89 -1.93 3.43 11.75
CA LEU A 89 -2.76 2.26 12.00
C LEU A 89 -1.89 1.02 12.20
N ASP A 90 -2.39 0.09 12.99
CA ASP A 90 -1.82 -1.25 13.10
C ASP A 90 -1.99 -2.04 11.77
N PRO A 91 -1.27 -3.13 11.54
CA PRO A 91 -1.33 -3.87 10.28
C PRO A 91 -2.74 -4.35 9.90
N ILE A 92 -3.58 -4.68 10.90
CA ILE A 92 -4.96 -5.12 10.67
C ILE A 92 -5.83 -3.95 10.19
N GLY A 93 -5.81 -2.84 10.92
CA GLY A 93 -6.56 -1.64 10.57
C GLY A 93 -6.13 -1.06 9.21
N ARG A 94 -4.82 -1.11 8.90
CA ARG A 94 -4.29 -0.72 7.59
C ARG A 94 -4.87 -1.58 6.46
N LYS A 95 -4.87 -2.90 6.65
CA LYS A 95 -5.46 -3.84 5.70
C LYS A 95 -6.95 -3.53 5.46
N GLU A 96 -7.71 -3.31 6.54
CA GLU A 96 -9.14 -2.98 6.45
C GLU A 96 -9.39 -1.71 5.63
N ILE A 97 -8.62 -0.64 5.84
CA ILE A 97 -8.73 0.60 5.06
C ILE A 97 -8.45 0.35 3.58
N LEU A 98 -7.36 -0.36 3.24
CA LEU A 98 -7.02 -0.67 1.85
C LEU A 98 -8.11 -1.49 1.16
N ASP A 99 -8.70 -2.47 1.86
CA ASP A 99 -9.78 -3.29 1.32
C ASP A 99 -11.06 -2.45 1.06
N ILE A 100 -11.37 -1.47 1.94
CA ILE A 100 -12.46 -0.52 1.75
C ILE A 100 -12.20 0.37 0.52
N LEU A 101 -11.00 0.95 0.40
CA LEU A 101 -10.62 1.79 -0.74
C LEU A 101 -10.68 0.99 -2.05
N LEU A 102 -10.18 -0.24 -2.06
CA LEU A 102 -10.24 -1.13 -3.22
C LEU A 102 -11.69 -1.44 -3.64
N SER A 103 -12.56 -1.69 -2.66
CA SER A 103 -13.99 -1.92 -2.92
C SER A 103 -14.68 -0.68 -3.49
N SER A 104 -14.25 0.52 -3.07
CA SER A 104 -14.81 1.80 -3.50
C SER A 104 -14.47 2.16 -4.95
N LYS A 105 -13.38 1.62 -5.52
CA LYS A 105 -12.98 1.86 -6.92
C LYS A 105 -14.05 1.52 -7.96
N LYS A 106 -15.00 0.65 -7.62
CA LYS A 106 -16.11 0.30 -8.53
C LYS A 106 -17.08 1.44 -8.77
N GLN A 107 -17.10 2.44 -7.88
CA GLN A 107 -18.10 3.52 -7.88
C GLN A 107 -17.48 4.92 -7.97
N THR A 108 -16.20 5.07 -7.59
CA THR A 108 -15.50 6.35 -7.53
C THR A 108 -14.03 6.20 -7.91
N THR A 109 -13.43 7.23 -8.50
CA THR A 109 -11.97 7.28 -8.67
C THR A 109 -11.34 7.58 -7.33
N VAL A 110 -10.43 6.74 -6.86
CA VAL A 110 -9.73 6.93 -5.57
C VAL A 110 -8.35 7.50 -5.83
N LEU A 111 -8.07 8.65 -5.26
CA LEU A 111 -6.75 9.29 -5.20
C LEU A 111 -6.32 9.36 -3.74
N PHE A 112 -5.16 8.84 -3.38
CA PHE A 112 -4.65 8.99 -2.01
C PHE A 112 -3.17 9.28 -2.00
N SER A 113 -2.75 10.06 -1.00
CA SER A 113 -1.34 10.27 -0.67
C SER A 113 -0.88 9.22 0.33
N THR A 114 0.35 8.76 0.22
CA THR A 114 0.99 7.89 1.21
C THR A 114 2.50 7.90 1.05
N HIS A 115 3.22 7.72 2.16
CA HIS A 115 4.65 7.42 2.18
C HIS A 115 4.93 5.90 2.24
N ILE A 116 3.88 5.07 2.25
CA ILE A 116 3.98 3.62 2.38
C ILE A 116 3.83 2.97 1.01
N LEU A 117 4.94 2.69 0.35
CA LEU A 117 4.97 2.23 -1.04
C LEU A 117 4.31 0.86 -1.25
N SER A 118 4.35 -0.03 -0.25
CA SER A 118 3.63 -1.31 -0.30
C SER A 118 2.10 -1.17 -0.35
N ASP A 119 1.51 -0.05 0.13
CA ASP A 119 0.09 0.23 -0.06
C ASP A 119 -0.22 0.60 -1.50
N VAL A 120 0.67 1.39 -2.12
CA VAL A 120 0.56 1.75 -3.54
C VAL A 120 0.60 0.50 -4.40
N GLU A 121 1.59 -0.37 -4.20
CA GLU A 121 1.73 -1.62 -4.96
C GLU A 121 0.50 -2.52 -4.84
N ARG A 122 -0.13 -2.51 -3.67
CA ARG A 122 -1.27 -3.38 -3.37
C ARG A 122 -2.56 -2.94 -4.05
N ILE A 123 -2.84 -1.64 -4.12
CA ILE A 123 -4.15 -1.17 -4.55
C ILE A 123 -4.15 -0.16 -5.69
N CYS A 124 -3.01 0.45 -6.06
CA CYS A 124 -2.97 1.45 -7.12
C CYS A 124 -2.80 0.83 -8.51
N THR A 125 -3.39 1.49 -9.51
CA THR A 125 -3.12 1.24 -10.93
C THR A 125 -2.03 2.17 -11.44
N ASP A 126 -2.04 3.41 -10.97
CA ASP A 126 -1.14 4.49 -11.36
C ASP A 126 -0.56 5.15 -10.13
N VAL A 127 0.63 5.70 -10.26
CA VAL A 127 1.36 6.39 -9.19
C VAL A 127 2.06 7.63 -9.75
N ALA A 128 2.17 8.66 -8.91
CA ALA A 128 3.01 9.82 -9.14
C ALA A 128 3.91 10.03 -7.91
N PHE A 129 5.22 10.09 -8.11
CA PHE A 129 6.20 10.41 -7.07
C PHE A 129 6.43 11.91 -7.00
N LEU A 130 6.19 12.48 -5.81
CA LEU A 130 6.47 13.88 -5.53
C LEU A 130 7.82 14.02 -4.82
N ASN A 131 8.68 14.85 -5.37
CA ASN A 131 9.96 15.23 -4.75
C ASN A 131 10.14 16.75 -4.87
N ASN A 132 10.42 17.42 -3.74
CA ASN A 132 10.64 18.88 -3.69
C ASN A 132 9.55 19.70 -4.39
N GLY A 133 8.27 19.30 -4.23
CA GLY A 133 7.11 20.00 -4.81
C GLY A 133 6.91 19.80 -6.32
N LYS A 134 7.65 18.87 -6.93
CA LYS A 134 7.53 18.51 -8.36
C LYS A 134 7.22 17.02 -8.51
N ILE A 135 6.52 16.69 -9.59
CA ILE A 135 6.37 15.30 -9.99
C ILE A 135 7.70 14.84 -10.60
N ALA A 136 8.40 13.96 -9.87
CA ALA A 136 9.67 13.40 -10.32
C ALA A 136 9.47 12.24 -11.31
N MET A 137 8.40 11.45 -11.11
CA MET A 137 8.02 10.34 -11.97
C MET A 137 6.53 10.06 -11.83
N GLN A 138 5.90 9.57 -12.90
CA GLN A 138 4.52 9.10 -12.88
C GLN A 138 4.29 8.02 -13.92
N GLY A 139 3.34 7.13 -13.68
CA GLY A 139 2.94 6.09 -14.65
C GLY A 139 2.14 4.96 -14.01
N ALA A 140 1.81 3.96 -14.82
CA ALA A 140 1.21 2.74 -14.32
C ALA A 140 2.21 1.98 -13.42
N VAL A 141 1.74 1.47 -12.27
CA VAL A 141 2.58 0.73 -11.32
C VAL A 141 3.28 -0.46 -12.01
N ALA A 142 2.58 -1.18 -12.88
CA ALA A 142 3.13 -2.31 -13.62
C ALA A 142 4.28 -1.89 -14.56
N ASP A 143 4.13 -0.77 -15.27
CA ASP A 143 5.15 -0.29 -16.21
C ASP A 143 6.39 0.20 -15.47
N LEU A 144 6.19 0.93 -14.37
CA LEU A 144 7.28 1.42 -13.54
C LEU A 144 8.09 0.27 -12.92
N LYS A 145 7.44 -0.78 -12.45
CA LYS A 145 8.13 -1.99 -11.96
C LYS A 145 8.94 -2.68 -13.07
N ASN A 146 8.44 -2.71 -14.30
CA ASN A 146 9.14 -3.30 -15.43
C ASN A 146 10.40 -2.53 -15.84
N VAL A 147 10.41 -1.20 -15.66
CA VAL A 147 11.60 -0.36 -15.93
C VAL A 147 12.73 -0.69 -14.93
N CYS A 148 12.39 -1.06 -13.71
CA CYS A 148 13.32 -1.49 -12.67
C CYS A 148 13.59 -2.99 -12.67
N SER A 149 13.32 -3.71 -13.76
CA SER A 149 13.65 -5.14 -13.84
C SER A 149 15.16 -5.35 -13.76
N SER A 150 15.71 -5.20 -12.55
CA SER A 150 17.03 -5.70 -12.25
C SER A 150 16.98 -7.22 -12.36
N HIS A 151 17.95 -7.80 -13.06
CA HIS A 151 18.10 -9.27 -13.09
C HIS A 151 18.74 -9.80 -11.80
N GLU A 152 18.50 -9.09 -10.70
CA GLU A 152 19.01 -9.41 -9.37
C GLU A 152 18.32 -10.65 -8.81
N PHE A 153 19.08 -11.46 -8.11
CA PHE A 153 18.56 -12.60 -7.40
C PHE A 153 19.33 -12.85 -6.10
N ILE A 154 18.64 -13.43 -5.14
CA ILE A 154 19.18 -13.80 -3.83
C ILE A 154 19.44 -15.30 -3.82
N VAL A 155 20.59 -15.68 -3.26
CA VAL A 155 20.93 -17.07 -2.92
C VAL A 155 21.17 -17.14 -1.42
N GLU A 156 20.42 -18.00 -0.73
CA GLU A 156 20.66 -18.35 0.67
C GLU A 156 21.31 -19.72 0.74
N THR A 157 22.49 -19.80 1.34
CA THR A 157 23.20 -21.05 1.57
C THR A 157 22.81 -21.65 2.93
N ILE A 158 23.03 -22.95 3.11
CA ILE A 158 22.83 -23.60 4.42
C ILE A 158 24.00 -23.29 5.36
N LYS A 159 25.19 -23.05 4.81
CA LYS A 159 26.41 -22.76 5.58
C LYS A 159 26.95 -21.38 5.20
N ALA A 160 27.37 -20.60 6.19
CA ALA A 160 28.00 -19.31 5.97
C ALA A 160 29.29 -19.40 5.15
N ASP A 161 30.11 -20.45 5.35
CA ASP A 161 31.35 -20.66 4.61
C ASP A 161 31.10 -20.82 3.10
N ASP A 162 29.96 -21.43 2.72
CA ASP A 162 29.56 -21.60 1.32
C ASP A 162 29.16 -20.25 0.71
N ALA A 163 28.57 -19.34 1.48
CA ALA A 163 28.25 -17.98 1.05
C ALA A 163 29.52 -17.14 0.84
N GLU A 164 30.46 -17.21 1.77
CA GLU A 164 31.76 -16.54 1.64
C GLU A 164 32.52 -17.06 0.42
N TYR A 165 32.52 -18.38 0.18
CA TYR A 165 33.11 -18.98 -0.99
C TYR A 165 32.50 -18.48 -2.30
N LEU A 166 31.17 -18.49 -2.42
CA LEU A 166 30.46 -17.94 -3.58
C LEU A 166 30.78 -16.45 -3.81
N SER A 167 30.83 -15.65 -2.75
CA SER A 167 31.20 -14.23 -2.83
C SER A 167 32.65 -14.02 -3.29
N SER A 168 33.57 -14.95 -3.00
CA SER A 168 34.94 -14.89 -3.45
C SER A 168 35.11 -15.24 -4.93
N VAL A 169 34.22 -16.09 -5.48
CA VAL A 169 34.24 -16.53 -6.88
C VAL A 169 33.54 -15.54 -7.79
N PHE A 170 32.39 -15.04 -7.34
CA PHE A 170 31.53 -14.13 -8.12
C PHE A 170 31.70 -12.68 -7.62
N THR A 171 32.43 -11.86 -8.36
CA THR A 171 32.72 -10.46 -8.00
C THR A 171 31.50 -9.55 -7.99
N ASP A 172 30.42 -9.95 -8.64
CA ASP A 172 29.12 -9.30 -8.70
C ASP A 172 28.15 -9.80 -7.61
N ALA A 173 28.61 -10.69 -6.72
CA ALA A 173 27.88 -11.12 -5.55
C ALA A 173 28.18 -10.25 -4.33
N GLN A 174 27.14 -9.73 -3.69
CA GLN A 174 27.25 -8.96 -2.44
C GLN A 174 26.72 -9.79 -1.27
N LEU A 175 27.52 -9.99 -0.24
CA LEU A 175 27.10 -10.65 0.98
C LEU A 175 26.20 -9.69 1.78
N THR A 176 24.90 -9.98 1.86
CA THR A 176 23.90 -9.16 2.57
C THR A 176 23.64 -9.65 3.99
N ALA A 177 23.85 -10.96 4.24
CA ALA A 177 23.84 -11.57 5.55
C ALA A 177 24.90 -12.71 5.58
N LYS A 178 25.07 -13.37 6.75
CA LYS A 178 26.11 -14.43 6.90
C LYS A 178 25.98 -15.59 5.90
N ASP A 179 24.79 -15.86 5.45
CA ASP A 179 24.41 -16.99 4.59
C ASP A 179 23.66 -16.55 3.32
N THR A 180 23.57 -15.24 3.08
CA THR A 180 22.72 -14.66 2.04
C THR A 180 23.52 -13.76 1.11
N LEU A 181 23.45 -14.04 -0.18
CA LEU A 181 24.12 -13.31 -1.25
C LEU A 181 23.08 -12.65 -2.15
N LEU A 182 23.31 -11.38 -2.49
CA LEU A 182 22.62 -10.68 -3.56
C LEU A 182 23.53 -10.67 -4.80
N PHE A 183 23.05 -11.20 -5.90
CA PHE A 183 23.73 -11.15 -7.18
C PHE A 183 23.15 -9.99 -8.02
N LEU A 184 24.05 -9.10 -8.44
CA LEU A 184 23.79 -8.00 -9.35
C LEU A 184 24.20 -8.48 -10.75
N GLY A 185 23.26 -8.82 -11.61
CA GLY A 185 23.70 -9.45 -12.84
C GLY A 185 22.78 -9.36 -14.04
N GLU A 186 23.31 -9.81 -15.17
CA GLU A 186 22.59 -9.96 -16.44
C GLU A 186 21.64 -11.17 -16.41
N GLN A 187 20.75 -11.24 -17.39
CA GLN A 187 19.68 -12.25 -17.50
C GLN A 187 20.14 -13.70 -17.36
N PHE A 188 21.37 -14.02 -17.78
CA PHE A 188 21.91 -15.40 -17.77
C PHE A 188 22.75 -15.73 -16.54
N LYS A 189 23.06 -14.76 -15.70
CA LYS A 189 23.95 -14.95 -14.52
C LYS A 189 23.39 -15.98 -13.54
N MET A 190 22.10 -16.02 -13.37
CA MET A 190 21.46 -17.01 -12.50
C MET A 190 21.74 -18.45 -12.92
N PHE A 191 21.84 -18.73 -14.23
CA PHE A 191 22.17 -20.06 -14.73
C PHE A 191 23.63 -20.43 -14.43
N GLU A 192 24.58 -19.50 -14.61
CA GLU A 192 25.98 -19.69 -14.28
C GLU A 192 26.17 -20.02 -12.81
N VAL A 193 25.49 -19.28 -11.92
CA VAL A 193 25.53 -19.51 -10.48
C VAL A 193 24.93 -20.86 -10.10
N LEU A 194 23.79 -21.25 -10.70
CA LEU A 194 23.17 -22.55 -10.47
C LEU A 194 24.06 -23.71 -10.94
N GLU A 195 24.71 -23.58 -12.09
CA GLU A 195 25.64 -24.58 -12.61
C GLU A 195 26.82 -24.75 -11.65
N PHE A 196 27.43 -23.64 -11.22
CA PHE A 196 28.52 -23.64 -10.25
C PHE A 196 28.13 -24.29 -8.92
N ILE A 197 26.95 -23.91 -8.36
CA ILE A 197 26.41 -24.49 -7.12
C ILE A 197 26.28 -26.00 -7.25
N THR A 198 25.78 -26.48 -8.40
CA THR A 198 25.55 -27.88 -8.66
C THR A 198 26.89 -28.65 -8.79
N GLU A 199 27.86 -28.11 -9.52
CA GLU A 199 29.18 -28.73 -9.70
C GLU A 199 29.95 -28.86 -8.38
N HIS A 200 29.87 -27.83 -7.53
CA HIS A 200 30.57 -27.79 -6.24
C HIS A 200 29.74 -28.41 -5.09
N LYS A 201 28.53 -28.93 -5.38
CA LYS A 201 27.61 -29.53 -4.41
C LYS A 201 27.31 -28.63 -3.21
N ILE A 202 27.20 -27.33 -3.45
CA ILE A 202 26.85 -26.34 -2.44
C ILE A 202 25.36 -26.50 -2.11
N LEU A 203 25.05 -26.58 -0.81
CA LEU A 203 23.67 -26.70 -0.36
C LEU A 203 23.06 -25.32 -0.16
N ILE A 204 21.98 -25.06 -0.87
CA ILE A 204 21.21 -23.82 -0.76
C ILE A 204 19.84 -24.07 -0.10
N SER A 205 19.39 -23.11 0.68
CA SER A 205 18.05 -23.10 1.27
C SER A 205 17.03 -22.42 0.37
N LYS A 206 17.49 -21.41 -0.41
CA LYS A 206 16.63 -20.60 -1.26
C LYS A 206 17.42 -20.00 -2.43
N ILE A 207 16.74 -19.89 -3.57
CA ILE A 207 17.12 -19.00 -4.66
C ILE A 207 15.86 -18.29 -5.15
N GLU A 208 15.92 -16.97 -5.22
CA GLU A 208 14.75 -16.15 -5.56
C GLU A 208 15.17 -14.91 -6.35
N ARG A 209 14.43 -14.58 -7.40
CA ARG A 209 14.59 -13.29 -8.07
C ARG A 209 14.10 -12.17 -7.17
N VAL A 210 14.89 -11.09 -7.11
CA VAL A 210 14.45 -9.86 -6.46
C VAL A 210 13.38 -9.23 -7.35
N GLU A 211 12.15 -9.22 -6.86
CA GLU A 211 11.09 -8.48 -7.56
C GLU A 211 11.35 -6.98 -7.42
N PRO A 212 11.34 -6.24 -8.53
CA PRO A 212 11.51 -4.79 -8.48
C PRO A 212 10.38 -4.17 -7.64
N SER A 213 10.76 -3.40 -6.63
CA SER A 213 9.83 -2.69 -5.77
C SER A 213 9.75 -1.22 -6.14
N LEU A 214 8.60 -0.58 -5.86
CA LEU A 214 8.50 0.88 -6.00
C LEU A 214 9.44 1.61 -5.04
N GLU A 215 9.87 0.95 -3.95
CA GLU A 215 10.81 1.51 -2.99
C GLU A 215 12.21 1.67 -3.57
N SER A 216 12.72 0.64 -4.27
CA SER A 216 14.02 0.72 -4.96
C SER A 216 14.00 1.82 -6.04
N LEU A 217 12.92 1.91 -6.79
CA LEU A 217 12.71 2.93 -7.81
C LEU A 217 12.63 4.35 -7.22
N PHE A 218 11.92 4.52 -6.11
CA PHE A 218 11.85 5.79 -5.41
C PHE A 218 13.23 6.24 -4.92
N MET A 219 14.01 5.35 -4.33
CA MET A 219 15.37 5.65 -3.86
C MET A 219 16.29 6.08 -5.01
N GLU A 220 16.17 5.45 -6.18
CA GLU A 220 16.94 5.83 -7.37
C GLU A 220 16.59 7.23 -7.88
N VAL A 221 15.29 7.58 -7.87
CA VAL A 221 14.79 8.88 -8.34
C VAL A 221 15.15 10.02 -7.39
N VAL A 222 15.15 9.76 -6.07
CA VAL A 222 15.44 10.80 -5.05
C VAL A 222 16.94 11.03 -4.88
N SER A 223 17.81 10.03 -5.20
CA SER A 223 19.27 10.15 -5.10
C SER A 223 19.91 10.86 -6.30
N LYS A 224 19.19 11.15 -7.34
CA LYS A 224 19.58 11.97 -8.51
C LYS A 224 19.16 13.43 -8.34
#